data_7f5b9bee42dce29d8d4e562e91e964d2
#
_entry.id   7f5b9bee42dce29d8d4e562e91e964d2
#
_cell.length_a   1.000
_cell.length_b   1.000
_cell.length_c   1.000
_cell.angle_alpha   90.00
_cell.angle_beta   90.00
_cell.angle_gamma   90.00
#
_symmetry.space_group_name_H-M   'P 1'
#
loop_
_entity.id
_entity.type
_entity.pdbx_description
1 polymer ?
#
loop_
_entity_poly.entity_id
_entity_poly.type
_entity_poly.pdbx_seq_one_letter_code
_entity_poly.pdbx_strand_id
1 'polypeptide(L)'
;MKLFYMPGACSLAPHIVAKEAGIDLDLVKVDGKTKTTETAQDFLATNPNGYVPALVLPDGELMTEASVLVQYLADQKPESGLMPAAGVMERYRVQQWLAFVATELHKVFGSFFKPNTPEATKEINRELLGKRLAYVDGKLEGRSYLTGDVFTAADAYLWTILGWAKLVGIDLSSFANIQRFLGTVGARPAVQQALRAEGLA
;
A
#
# COMPACT_ATOMS: atom_id res chain seq x y z
N MET A 1 -1.44 5.93 18.10
CA MET A 1 -0.70 6.34 16.89
C MET A 1 -1.67 7.04 15.95
N LYS A 2 -1.20 8.08 15.24
CA LYS A 2 -2.03 8.87 14.33
C LYS A 2 -1.55 8.68 12.89
N LEU A 3 -2.44 8.17 12.00
CA LEU A 3 -2.15 7.97 10.59
C LEU A 3 -2.79 9.08 9.74
N PHE A 4 -1.95 9.86 9.08
CA PHE A 4 -2.38 10.79 8.05
C PHE A 4 -2.54 10.04 6.73
N TYR A 5 -3.73 10.16 6.13
CA TYR A 5 -4.12 9.37 4.96
C TYR A 5 -4.89 10.18 3.92
N MET A 6 -4.93 9.67 2.70
CA MET A 6 -5.90 10.05 1.66
C MET A 6 -6.66 8.80 1.23
N PRO A 7 -7.99 8.85 1.07
CA PRO A 7 -8.78 7.69 0.67
C PRO A 7 -8.23 7.01 -0.59
N GLY A 8 -7.95 5.70 -0.49
CA GLY A 8 -7.44 4.89 -1.59
C GLY A 8 -5.99 5.16 -2.03
N ALA A 9 -5.28 6.09 -1.37
CA ALA A 9 -3.86 6.29 -1.62
C ALA A 9 -3.01 5.14 -1.01
N CYS A 10 -1.70 5.21 -1.16
CA CYS A 10 -0.78 4.22 -0.58
C CYS A 10 -0.86 4.11 0.95
N SER A 11 -1.45 5.12 1.61
CA SER A 11 -1.78 5.10 3.05
C SER A 11 -2.80 4.03 3.44
N LEU A 12 -3.56 3.49 2.47
CA LEU A 12 -4.48 2.38 2.71
C LEU A 12 -3.72 1.09 3.09
N ALA A 13 -2.48 0.89 2.60
CA ALA A 13 -1.70 -0.30 2.95
C ALA A 13 -1.36 -0.38 4.46
N PRO A 14 -0.74 0.62 5.11
CA PRO A 14 -0.55 0.60 6.56
C PRO A 14 -1.88 0.60 7.33
N HIS A 15 -2.95 1.19 6.83
CA HIS A 15 -4.27 1.11 7.44
C HIS A 15 -4.80 -0.35 7.46
N ILE A 16 -4.69 -1.07 6.34
CA ILE A 16 -5.05 -2.49 6.27
C ILE A 16 -4.21 -3.31 7.25
N VAL A 17 -2.89 -3.11 7.27
CA VAL A 17 -2.00 -3.84 8.20
C VAL A 17 -2.37 -3.57 9.66
N ALA A 18 -2.69 -2.33 10.02
CA ALA A 18 -3.16 -2.01 11.36
C ALA A 18 -4.46 -2.76 11.72
N LYS A 19 -5.44 -2.79 10.80
CA LYS A 19 -6.70 -3.55 11.00
C LYS A 19 -6.47 -5.05 11.11
N GLU A 20 -5.59 -5.63 10.29
CA GLU A 20 -5.22 -7.06 10.38
C GLU A 20 -4.49 -7.39 11.69
N ALA A 21 -3.67 -6.47 12.19
CA ALA A 21 -2.96 -6.62 13.45
C ALA A 21 -3.80 -6.28 14.70
N GLY A 22 -5.05 -5.83 14.52
CA GLY A 22 -5.89 -5.38 15.64
C GLY A 22 -5.37 -4.11 16.33
N ILE A 23 -4.70 -3.22 15.57
CA ILE A 23 -4.19 -1.94 16.06
C ILE A 23 -5.17 -0.84 15.68
N ASP A 24 -5.66 -0.11 16.67
CA ASP A 24 -6.45 1.08 16.44
C ASP A 24 -5.56 2.29 16.13
N LEU A 25 -5.87 2.95 15.01
CA LEU A 25 -5.22 4.18 14.58
C LEU A 25 -6.20 5.36 14.67
N ASP A 26 -5.71 6.48 15.15
CA ASP A 26 -6.36 7.77 14.99
C ASP A 26 -6.14 8.24 13.54
N LEU A 27 -7.19 8.24 12.74
CA LEU A 27 -7.13 8.52 11.31
C LEU A 27 -7.33 10.01 11.06
N VAL A 28 -6.41 10.65 10.35
CA VAL A 28 -6.51 12.06 9.95
C VAL A 28 -6.46 12.17 8.43
N LYS A 29 -7.59 12.55 7.86
CA LYS A 29 -7.71 12.73 6.41
C LYS A 29 -6.99 14.00 5.96
N VAL A 30 -6.24 13.88 4.86
CA VAL A 30 -5.49 14.99 4.24
C VAL A 30 -6.04 15.27 2.85
N ASP A 31 -6.26 16.53 2.52
CA ASP A 31 -6.49 16.98 1.16
C ASP A 31 -5.15 17.05 0.41
N GLY A 32 -5.03 16.27 -0.66
CA GLY A 32 -3.77 16.15 -1.43
C GLY A 32 -3.39 17.41 -2.20
N LYS A 33 -4.34 18.31 -2.46
CA LYS A 33 -4.11 19.57 -3.19
C LYS A 33 -3.75 20.72 -2.26
N THR A 34 -4.57 20.94 -1.24
CA THR A 34 -4.39 22.04 -0.29
C THR A 34 -3.37 21.75 0.80
N LYS A 35 -3.02 20.47 0.99
CA LYS A 35 -2.15 20.00 2.08
C LYS A 35 -2.68 20.37 3.46
N THR A 36 -4.00 20.37 3.61
CA THR A 36 -4.68 20.59 4.88
C THR A 36 -5.38 19.31 5.35
N THR A 37 -5.49 19.15 6.66
CA THR A 37 -6.30 18.09 7.25
C THR A 37 -7.79 18.44 7.20
N GLU A 38 -8.66 17.49 7.47
CA GLU A 38 -10.11 17.70 7.60
C GLU A 38 -10.49 18.70 8.69
N THR A 39 -9.59 18.98 9.64
CA THR A 39 -9.73 20.03 10.67
C THR A 39 -9.02 21.33 10.30
N ALA A 40 -8.70 21.52 9.01
CA ALA A 40 -8.03 22.70 8.45
C ALA A 40 -6.62 22.98 9.01
N GLN A 41 -5.95 21.97 9.59
CA GLN A 41 -4.56 22.11 10.03
C GLN A 41 -3.60 21.94 8.83
N ASP A 42 -2.50 22.67 8.84
CA ASP A 42 -1.44 22.53 7.83
C ASP A 42 -0.71 21.20 7.99
N PHE A 43 -0.87 20.30 7.02
CA PHE A 43 -0.19 19.01 6.98
C PHE A 43 1.31 19.14 6.75
N LEU A 44 1.78 20.19 6.08
CA LEU A 44 3.21 20.43 5.86
C LEU A 44 3.95 20.73 7.17
N ALA A 45 3.26 21.26 8.18
CA ALA A 45 3.84 21.40 9.52
C ALA A 45 4.11 20.04 10.20
N THR A 46 3.34 19.00 9.85
CA THR A 46 3.56 17.62 10.34
C THR A 46 4.55 16.87 9.45
N ASN A 47 4.36 16.91 8.13
CA ASN A 47 5.24 16.25 7.17
C ASN A 47 5.63 17.22 6.04
N PRO A 48 6.83 17.82 6.12
CA PRO A 48 7.30 18.77 5.10
C PRO A 48 7.37 18.21 3.69
N ASN A 49 7.49 16.87 3.51
CA ASN A 49 7.44 16.23 2.20
C ASN A 49 6.02 16.28 1.57
N GLY A 50 4.97 16.54 2.36
CA GLY A 50 3.59 16.68 1.90
C GLY A 50 2.96 15.42 1.32
N TYR A 51 3.49 14.24 1.62
CA TYR A 51 2.98 12.95 1.14
C TYR A 51 2.40 12.11 2.29
N VAL A 52 1.35 11.36 1.97
CA VAL A 52 0.85 10.27 2.81
C VAL A 52 1.40 8.93 2.30
N PRO A 53 1.51 7.90 3.18
CA PRO A 53 1.23 7.89 4.60
C PRO A 53 2.26 8.65 5.43
N ALA A 54 1.80 9.22 6.54
CA ALA A 54 2.62 9.74 7.60
C ALA A 54 2.05 9.22 8.92
N LEU A 55 2.86 8.60 9.76
CA LEU A 55 2.45 8.02 11.03
C LEU A 55 3.15 8.76 12.16
N VAL A 56 2.38 9.41 13.02
CA VAL A 56 2.89 10.01 14.26
C VAL A 56 2.77 8.99 15.38
N LEU A 57 3.90 8.66 15.98
CA LEU A 57 4.05 7.70 17.07
C LEU A 57 3.59 8.31 18.40
N PRO A 58 3.43 7.50 19.48
CA PRO A 58 2.98 8.00 20.78
C PRO A 58 3.91 9.03 21.43
N ASP A 59 5.21 8.97 21.11
CA ASP A 59 6.23 9.93 21.57
C ASP A 59 6.33 11.19 20.72
N GLY A 60 5.53 11.27 19.62
CA GLY A 60 5.51 12.38 18.69
C GLY A 60 6.46 12.23 17.50
N GLU A 61 7.27 11.15 17.42
CA GLU A 61 8.12 10.89 16.27
C GLU A 61 7.29 10.68 15.00
N LEU A 62 7.73 11.27 13.88
CA LEU A 62 7.12 11.10 12.57
C LEU A 62 7.82 9.98 11.80
N MET A 63 7.07 8.98 11.38
CA MET A 63 7.52 7.93 10.48
C MET A 63 6.80 8.03 9.13
N THR A 64 7.52 7.84 8.04
CA THR A 64 7.00 7.89 6.67
C THR A 64 7.37 6.62 5.90
N GLU A 65 7.08 6.59 4.58
CA GLU A 65 7.28 5.47 3.66
C GLU A 65 6.38 4.25 3.93
N ALA A 66 5.42 4.01 3.04
CA ALA A 66 4.43 2.93 3.18
C ALA A 66 5.09 1.57 3.44
N SER A 67 6.21 1.25 2.75
CA SER A 67 6.95 0.00 2.92
C SER A 67 7.59 -0.16 4.30
N VAL A 68 7.89 0.95 4.98
CA VAL A 68 8.41 0.95 6.36
C VAL A 68 7.26 0.87 7.35
N LEU A 69 6.21 1.67 7.16
CA LEU A 69 5.07 1.71 8.07
C LEU A 69 4.35 0.37 8.20
N VAL A 70 4.20 -0.38 7.09
CA VAL A 70 3.58 -1.71 7.14
C VAL A 70 4.40 -2.71 7.95
N GLN A 71 5.74 -2.62 7.90
CA GLN A 71 6.62 -3.44 8.73
C GLN A 71 6.52 -3.05 10.20
N TYR A 72 6.63 -1.74 10.48
CA TYR A 72 6.55 -1.21 11.84
C TYR A 72 5.25 -1.63 12.54
N LEU A 73 4.11 -1.44 11.86
CA LEU A 73 2.79 -1.81 12.42
C LEU A 73 2.67 -3.33 12.63
N ALA A 74 3.15 -4.14 11.69
CA ALA A 74 3.17 -5.59 11.84
C ALA A 74 4.05 -6.04 13.03
N ASP A 75 5.20 -5.39 13.24
CA ASP A 75 6.13 -5.69 14.33
C ASP A 75 5.58 -5.27 15.72
N GLN A 76 4.58 -4.36 15.79
CA GLN A 76 3.88 -4.07 17.06
C GLN A 76 3.03 -5.25 17.55
N LYS A 77 2.69 -6.20 16.65
CA LYS A 77 1.87 -7.38 16.92
C LYS A 77 2.46 -8.62 16.22
N PRO A 78 3.60 -9.14 16.70
CA PRO A 78 4.28 -10.28 16.06
C PRO A 78 3.39 -11.52 15.92
N GLU A 79 2.45 -11.69 16.86
CA GLU A 79 1.46 -12.77 16.86
C GLU A 79 0.48 -12.72 15.69
N SER A 80 0.37 -11.58 15.00
CA SER A 80 -0.45 -11.45 13.78
C SER A 80 0.10 -12.22 12.58
N GLY A 81 1.41 -12.56 12.60
CA GLY A 81 2.08 -13.24 11.50
C GLY A 81 2.28 -12.38 10.23
N LEU A 82 1.91 -11.08 10.28
CA LEU A 82 1.99 -10.19 9.11
C LEU A 82 3.43 -9.88 8.68
N MET A 83 4.37 -10.03 9.60
CA MET A 83 5.81 -9.90 9.32
C MET A 83 6.57 -11.00 10.07
N PRO A 84 7.35 -11.84 9.39
CA PRO A 84 8.19 -12.85 10.05
C PRO A 84 9.24 -12.21 10.99
N ALA A 85 9.71 -12.97 11.97
CA ALA A 85 10.69 -12.51 12.94
C ALA A 85 11.97 -11.97 12.27
N ALA A 86 12.67 -11.07 12.95
CA ALA A 86 13.95 -10.56 12.47
C ALA A 86 14.99 -11.68 12.34
N GLY A 87 15.81 -11.61 11.28
CA GLY A 87 16.91 -12.55 11.05
C GLY A 87 16.56 -13.83 10.30
N VAL A 88 15.26 -14.14 10.10
CA VAL A 88 14.86 -15.32 9.30
C VAL A 88 14.69 -14.97 7.81
N MET A 89 14.93 -15.93 6.93
CA MET A 89 14.87 -15.74 5.48
C MET A 89 13.47 -15.33 4.98
N GLU A 90 12.43 -15.79 5.66
CA GLU A 90 11.04 -15.45 5.35
C GLU A 90 10.80 -13.95 5.44
N ARG A 91 11.40 -13.28 6.43
CA ARG A 91 11.34 -11.81 6.55
C ARG A 91 11.98 -11.11 5.36
N TYR A 92 13.15 -11.57 4.92
CA TYR A 92 13.83 -10.99 3.75
C TYR A 92 13.02 -11.17 2.46
N ARG A 93 12.26 -12.26 2.33
CA ARG A 93 11.34 -12.46 1.20
C ARG A 93 10.18 -11.46 1.22
N VAL A 94 9.60 -11.19 2.40
CA VAL A 94 8.58 -10.13 2.55
C VAL A 94 9.18 -8.76 2.24
N GLN A 95 10.36 -8.44 2.77
CA GLN A 95 11.06 -7.17 2.51
C GLN A 95 11.42 -7.00 1.03
N GLN A 96 11.83 -8.06 0.34
CA GLN A 96 12.07 -8.05 -1.10
C GLN A 96 10.81 -7.62 -1.87
N TRP A 97 9.65 -8.16 -1.50
CA TRP A 97 8.38 -7.77 -2.10
C TRP A 97 7.98 -6.35 -1.76
N LEU A 98 8.17 -5.90 -0.53
CA LEU A 98 7.92 -4.52 -0.14
C LEU A 98 8.78 -3.54 -0.95
N ALA A 99 10.06 -3.84 -1.12
CA ALA A 99 10.96 -3.05 -1.96
C ALA A 99 10.49 -3.05 -3.42
N PHE A 100 10.17 -4.23 -3.99
CA PHE A 100 9.68 -4.35 -5.37
C PHE A 100 8.40 -3.53 -5.59
N VAL A 101 7.42 -3.65 -4.70
CA VAL A 101 6.17 -2.87 -4.81
C VAL A 101 6.46 -1.38 -4.77
N ALA A 102 7.32 -0.93 -3.87
CA ALA A 102 7.65 0.48 -3.70
C ALA A 102 8.36 1.08 -4.94
N THR A 103 9.32 0.36 -5.50
CA THR A 103 10.20 0.89 -6.57
C THR A 103 9.70 0.58 -7.97
N GLU A 104 9.14 -0.63 -8.18
CA GLU A 104 8.82 -1.13 -9.51
C GLU A 104 7.33 -0.98 -9.90
N LEU A 105 6.44 -0.81 -8.91
CA LEU A 105 5.01 -0.60 -9.14
C LEU A 105 4.55 0.79 -8.68
N HIS A 106 4.65 1.09 -7.40
CA HIS A 106 4.13 2.32 -6.81
C HIS A 106 4.65 3.59 -7.51
N LYS A 107 5.96 3.70 -7.69
CA LYS A 107 6.56 4.87 -8.37
C LYS A 107 6.11 4.98 -9.81
N VAL A 108 5.99 3.86 -10.52
CA VAL A 108 5.56 3.84 -11.92
C VAL A 108 4.09 4.24 -12.03
N PHE A 109 3.19 3.62 -11.23
CA PHE A 109 1.79 4.03 -11.15
C PHE A 109 1.64 5.50 -10.77
N GLY A 110 2.45 5.98 -9.83
CA GLY A 110 2.43 7.37 -9.36
C GLY A 110 2.62 8.40 -10.48
N SER A 111 3.30 8.03 -11.57
CA SER A 111 3.51 8.91 -12.72
C SER A 111 2.22 9.25 -13.47
N PHE A 112 1.22 8.35 -13.45
CA PHE A 112 -0.06 8.57 -14.14
C PHE A 112 -0.98 9.55 -13.41
N PHE A 113 -0.80 9.74 -12.10
CA PHE A 113 -1.56 10.70 -11.32
C PHE A 113 -1.02 12.13 -11.43
N LYS A 114 0.18 12.30 -11.99
CA LYS A 114 0.79 13.62 -12.15
C LYS A 114 0.33 14.25 -13.47
N PRO A 115 -0.36 15.40 -13.44
CA PRO A 115 -0.90 16.04 -14.66
C PRO A 115 0.21 16.45 -15.66
N ASN A 116 1.40 16.73 -15.16
CA ASN A 116 2.54 17.19 -15.96
C ASN A 116 3.43 16.06 -16.49
N THR A 117 3.07 14.77 -16.29
CA THR A 117 3.82 13.67 -16.88
C THR A 117 3.61 13.63 -18.39
N PRO A 118 4.66 13.78 -19.22
CA PRO A 118 4.55 13.72 -20.66
C PRO A 118 3.95 12.40 -21.15
N GLU A 119 3.16 12.40 -22.23
CA GLU A 119 2.49 11.19 -22.70
C GLU A 119 3.51 10.11 -23.12
N ALA A 120 4.61 10.49 -23.78
CA ALA A 120 5.69 9.55 -24.09
C ALA A 120 6.26 8.84 -22.84
N THR A 121 6.34 9.53 -21.70
CA THR A 121 6.75 8.92 -20.43
C THR A 121 5.68 7.94 -19.93
N LYS A 122 4.39 8.29 -20.06
CA LYS A 122 3.31 7.38 -19.69
C LYS A 122 3.29 6.11 -20.56
N GLU A 123 3.57 6.22 -21.86
CA GLU A 123 3.69 5.06 -22.76
C GLU A 123 4.80 4.12 -22.31
N ILE A 124 6.00 4.65 -22.05
CA ILE A 124 7.13 3.87 -21.52
C ILE A 124 6.72 3.19 -20.18
N ASN A 125 6.04 3.91 -19.31
CA ASN A 125 5.61 3.39 -18.03
C ASN A 125 4.48 2.34 -18.17
N ARG A 126 3.60 2.42 -19.17
CA ARG A 126 2.62 1.35 -19.47
C ARG A 126 3.32 0.06 -19.87
N GLU A 127 4.32 0.13 -20.74
CA GLU A 127 5.10 -1.05 -21.14
C GLU A 127 5.86 -1.63 -19.93
N LEU A 128 6.48 -0.78 -19.12
CA LEU A 128 7.19 -1.22 -17.92
C LEU A 128 6.23 -1.90 -16.94
N LEU A 129 5.06 -1.29 -16.67
CA LEU A 129 4.04 -1.90 -15.81
C LEU A 129 3.57 -3.25 -16.37
N GLY A 130 3.33 -3.37 -17.66
CA GLY A 130 2.95 -4.64 -18.28
C GLY A 130 3.95 -5.75 -17.97
N LYS A 131 5.25 -5.48 -18.08
CA LYS A 131 6.32 -6.43 -17.73
C LYS A 131 6.34 -6.76 -16.21
N ARG A 132 6.16 -5.75 -15.36
CA ARG A 132 6.14 -5.93 -13.90
C ARG A 132 4.89 -6.69 -13.43
N LEU A 133 3.74 -6.42 -14.02
CA LEU A 133 2.48 -7.12 -13.73
C LEU A 133 2.56 -8.58 -14.18
N ALA A 134 3.11 -8.88 -15.35
CA ALA A 134 3.34 -10.24 -15.80
C ALA A 134 4.27 -11.02 -14.84
N TYR A 135 5.32 -10.36 -14.32
CA TYR A 135 6.18 -10.96 -13.31
C TYR A 135 5.42 -11.27 -12.02
N VAL A 136 4.59 -10.33 -11.51
CA VAL A 136 3.77 -10.54 -10.31
C VAL A 136 2.76 -11.65 -10.54
N ASP A 137 2.08 -11.67 -11.68
CA ASP A 137 1.09 -12.70 -12.04
C ASP A 137 1.72 -14.09 -12.00
N GLY A 138 2.87 -14.28 -12.64
CA GLY A 138 3.60 -15.54 -12.61
C GLY A 138 4.09 -15.95 -11.21
N LYS A 139 4.42 -14.98 -10.34
CA LYS A 139 4.80 -15.29 -8.94
C LYS A 139 3.63 -15.68 -8.05
N LEU A 140 2.42 -15.27 -8.41
CA LEU A 140 1.18 -15.66 -7.75
C LEU A 140 0.60 -16.99 -8.25
N GLU A 141 1.20 -17.62 -9.28
CA GLU A 141 0.75 -18.91 -9.80
C GLU A 141 0.79 -19.97 -8.70
N GLY A 142 -0.35 -20.65 -8.47
CA GLY A 142 -0.50 -21.66 -7.44
C GLY A 142 -0.41 -21.18 -5.99
N ARG A 143 -0.43 -19.85 -5.75
CA ARG A 143 -0.29 -19.26 -4.40
C ARG A 143 -1.45 -18.32 -4.10
N SER A 144 -1.84 -18.30 -2.83
CA SER A 144 -2.84 -17.33 -2.34
C SER A 144 -2.25 -15.93 -2.16
N TYR A 145 -0.97 -15.84 -1.76
CA TYR A 145 -0.26 -14.61 -1.42
C TYR A 145 1.18 -14.61 -1.97
N LEU A 146 1.85 -13.47 -1.92
CA LEU A 146 3.20 -13.28 -2.49
C LEU A 146 4.26 -14.26 -1.97
N THR A 147 4.17 -14.61 -0.69
CA THR A 147 5.15 -15.50 -0.04
C THR A 147 4.62 -16.91 0.24
N GLY A 148 3.44 -17.27 -0.29
CA GLY A 148 2.81 -18.59 -0.14
C GLY A 148 1.36 -18.51 0.32
N ASP A 149 1.02 -19.19 1.42
CA ASP A 149 -0.36 -19.32 1.90
C ASP A 149 -0.68 -18.40 3.08
N VAL A 150 0.30 -17.62 3.55
CA VAL A 150 0.13 -16.68 4.66
C VAL A 150 0.10 -15.26 4.13
N PHE A 151 -0.95 -14.51 4.51
CA PHE A 151 -1.06 -13.08 4.21
C PHE A 151 -0.02 -12.30 5.01
N THR A 152 0.69 -11.39 4.34
CA THR A 152 1.73 -10.55 4.94
C THR A 152 1.53 -9.06 4.64
N ALA A 153 2.32 -8.23 5.28
CA ALA A 153 2.34 -6.78 5.03
C ALA A 153 2.63 -6.43 3.55
N ALA A 154 3.38 -7.29 2.83
CA ALA A 154 3.65 -7.10 1.40
C ALA A 154 2.39 -7.27 0.54
N ASP A 155 1.49 -8.17 0.93
CA ASP A 155 0.23 -8.40 0.21
C ASP A 155 -0.72 -7.21 0.37
N ALA A 156 -0.78 -6.62 1.57
CA ALA A 156 -1.55 -5.39 1.81
C ALA A 156 -1.07 -4.26 0.91
N TYR A 157 0.25 -4.11 0.78
CA TYR A 157 0.83 -3.05 -0.04
C TYR A 157 0.61 -3.33 -1.54
N LEU A 158 0.88 -4.55 -2.00
CA LEU A 158 0.62 -4.92 -3.41
C LEU A 158 -0.85 -4.70 -3.78
N TRP A 159 -1.78 -5.18 -2.96
CA TRP A 159 -3.21 -5.04 -3.20
C TRP A 159 -3.63 -3.58 -3.35
N THR A 160 -3.15 -2.73 -2.44
CA THR A 160 -3.41 -1.27 -2.49
C THR A 160 -2.94 -0.66 -3.80
N ILE A 161 -1.72 -0.97 -4.23
CA ILE A 161 -1.13 -0.40 -5.46
C ILE A 161 -1.79 -0.95 -6.72
N LEU A 162 -2.13 -2.24 -6.76
CA LEU A 162 -2.87 -2.83 -7.88
C LEU A 162 -4.27 -2.23 -8.04
N GLY A 163 -4.91 -1.81 -6.94
CA GLY A 163 -6.19 -1.10 -6.98
C GLY A 163 -6.18 0.18 -7.79
N TRP A 164 -5.00 0.80 -7.99
CA TRP A 164 -4.86 2.01 -8.81
C TRP A 164 -4.98 1.75 -10.31
N ALA A 165 -4.82 0.51 -10.76
CA ALA A 165 -4.87 0.17 -12.19
C ALA A 165 -6.14 0.69 -12.85
N LYS A 166 -7.31 0.48 -12.22
CA LYS A 166 -8.59 0.98 -12.70
C LYS A 166 -8.64 2.51 -12.81
N LEU A 167 -8.02 3.22 -11.85
CA LEU A 167 -8.05 4.69 -11.80
C LEU A 167 -7.24 5.33 -12.93
N VAL A 168 -6.22 4.62 -13.42
CA VAL A 168 -5.30 5.12 -14.47
C VAL A 168 -5.46 4.40 -15.81
N GLY A 169 -6.50 3.56 -15.94
CA GLY A 169 -6.82 2.88 -17.20
C GLY A 169 -5.86 1.76 -17.60
N ILE A 170 -5.22 1.12 -16.62
CA ILE A 170 -4.39 -0.08 -16.84
C ILE A 170 -5.28 -1.32 -16.72
N ASP A 171 -5.37 -2.08 -17.80
CA ASP A 171 -6.17 -3.32 -17.83
C ASP A 171 -5.40 -4.48 -17.17
N LEU A 172 -6.04 -5.08 -16.17
CA LEU A 172 -5.53 -6.27 -15.46
C LEU A 172 -6.25 -7.56 -15.89
N SER A 173 -7.17 -7.54 -16.85
CA SER A 173 -8.01 -8.69 -17.21
C SER A 173 -7.23 -9.91 -17.69
N SER A 174 -6.08 -9.70 -18.32
CA SER A 174 -5.20 -10.78 -18.81
C SER A 174 -4.35 -11.46 -17.71
N PHE A 175 -4.33 -10.92 -16.49
CA PHE A 175 -3.53 -11.40 -15.37
C PHE A 175 -4.41 -12.19 -14.39
N ALA A 176 -4.68 -13.45 -14.71
CA ALA A 176 -5.65 -14.28 -13.96
C ALA A 176 -5.28 -14.49 -12.49
N ASN A 177 -3.98 -14.61 -12.18
CA ASN A 177 -3.51 -14.79 -10.80
C ASN A 177 -3.63 -13.49 -10.01
N ILE A 178 -3.36 -12.34 -10.62
CA ILE A 178 -3.59 -11.01 -10.01
C ILE A 178 -5.09 -10.82 -9.73
N GLN A 179 -5.98 -11.18 -10.66
CA GLN A 179 -7.43 -11.08 -10.45
C GLN A 179 -7.89 -11.92 -9.26
N ARG A 180 -7.42 -13.17 -9.18
CA ARG A 180 -7.68 -14.05 -8.03
C ARG A 180 -7.16 -13.44 -6.73
N PHE A 181 -5.93 -12.95 -6.73
CA PHE A 181 -5.29 -12.29 -5.57
C PHE A 181 -6.10 -11.07 -5.12
N LEU A 182 -6.50 -10.19 -6.05
CA LEU A 182 -7.32 -9.01 -5.74
C LEU A 182 -8.64 -9.39 -5.08
N GLY A 183 -9.31 -10.43 -5.57
CA GLY A 183 -10.53 -10.96 -4.97
C GLY A 183 -10.29 -11.56 -3.58
N THR A 184 -9.25 -12.39 -3.45
CA THR A 184 -8.91 -13.05 -2.18
C THR A 184 -8.56 -12.05 -1.08
N VAL A 185 -7.70 -11.09 -1.38
CA VAL A 185 -7.31 -10.05 -0.40
C VAL A 185 -8.46 -9.08 -0.15
N GLY A 186 -9.18 -8.66 -1.20
CA GLY A 186 -10.31 -7.76 -1.07
C GLY A 186 -11.45 -8.30 -0.21
N ALA A 187 -11.65 -9.61 -0.16
CA ALA A 187 -12.66 -10.26 0.67
C ALA A 187 -12.30 -10.33 2.17
N ARG A 188 -11.05 -9.98 2.56
CA ARG A 188 -10.63 -10.04 3.97
C ARG A 188 -11.40 -9.02 4.83
N PRO A 189 -11.89 -9.43 6.01
CA PRO A 189 -12.67 -8.54 6.88
C PRO A 189 -11.95 -7.24 7.25
N ALA A 190 -10.64 -7.30 7.51
CA ALA A 190 -9.81 -6.12 7.85
C ALA A 190 -9.66 -5.16 6.66
N VAL A 191 -9.53 -5.69 5.44
CA VAL A 191 -9.51 -4.87 4.22
C VAL A 191 -10.84 -4.14 4.04
N GLN A 192 -11.96 -4.85 4.22
CA GLN A 192 -13.30 -4.27 4.13
C GLN A 192 -13.54 -3.22 5.23
N GLN A 193 -13.02 -3.42 6.43
CA GLN A 193 -13.08 -2.42 7.50
C GLN A 193 -12.28 -1.16 7.15
N ALA A 194 -11.07 -1.31 6.62
CA ALA A 194 -10.26 -0.19 6.18
C ALA A 194 -10.93 0.61 5.05
N LEU A 195 -11.50 -0.09 4.05
CA LEU A 195 -12.24 0.55 2.96
C LEU A 195 -13.45 1.35 3.47
N ARG A 196 -14.25 0.77 4.36
CA ARG A 196 -15.39 1.50 4.96
C ARG A 196 -14.94 2.72 5.76
N ALA A 197 -13.86 2.60 6.55
CA ALA A 197 -13.34 3.72 7.32
C ALA A 197 -12.82 4.87 6.43
N GLU A 198 -12.34 4.55 5.22
CA GLU A 198 -11.92 5.55 4.23
C GLU A 198 -13.05 6.04 3.31
N GLY A 199 -14.28 5.48 3.43
CA GLY A 199 -15.43 5.83 2.59
C GLY A 199 -15.33 5.28 1.15
N LEU A 200 -14.71 4.12 0.96
CA LEU A 200 -14.45 3.46 -0.33
C LEU A 200 -15.32 2.22 -0.57
N ALA A 201 -16.13 1.81 0.41
CA ALA A 201 -17.05 0.66 0.34
C ALA A 201 -18.38 1.01 0.99
#